data_a4ca56e496f19de6d6d2b7c67f6fa513
#
_entry.id   a4ca56e496f19de6d6d2b7c67f6fa513
#
_cell.length_a   1.000
_cell.length_b   1.000
_cell.length_c   1.000
_cell.angle_alpha   90.00
_cell.angle_beta   90.00
_cell.angle_gamma   90.00
#
_symmetry.space_group_name_H-M   'P 1'
#
loop_
_entity.id
_entity.type
_entity.pdbx_description
1 polymer ?
#
loop_
_entity_poly.entity_id
_entity_poly.type
_entity_poly.pdbx_seq_one_letter_code
_entity_poly.pdbx_strand_id
1 'polypeptide(L)'
;MLIEKYLSGSYSYLITFKEDKTSYLNLASSLLNSKKGIGGDYLLVVNKETKEIEMYNDKEKEKNYIPSSLFVVHSFLKRHNLIEEPFYKISYNNKTYPLHCLERRVVIPLGGASLIKELISIDEIEIQGHKIKFSSLFLNEPLLVFYEDDIYSSFVFNHKEEILSHPLFKNKFCLCIISLTSEKVYIYNTKNIEFALGGGAYISYLIASINLPFSLYYNDELYVISNEENNIYLEGQSSFVCDCTFFEEYI
;
A
#
# COMPACT_ATOMS: atom_id res chain seq x y z
N MET A 1 2.38 7.08 27.76
CA MET A 1 2.49 6.25 26.53
C MET A 1 3.31 7.00 25.50
N LEU A 2 4.30 6.36 24.88
CA LEU A 2 5.05 6.90 23.74
C LEU A 2 4.31 6.53 22.44
N ILE A 3 4.10 7.52 21.57
CA ILE A 3 3.46 7.35 20.29
C ILE A 3 4.38 7.94 19.22
N GLU A 4 4.64 7.19 18.16
CA GLU A 4 5.41 7.67 17.01
C GLU A 4 4.48 7.85 15.80
N LYS A 5 4.78 8.86 14.96
CA LYS A 5 4.05 9.13 13.71
C LYS A 5 4.93 8.83 12.52
N TYR A 6 4.34 8.12 11.55
CA TYR A 6 4.97 7.75 10.28
C TYR A 6 4.07 8.07 9.10
N LEU A 7 4.69 8.27 7.94
CA LEU A 7 4.03 8.30 6.64
C LEU A 7 4.45 7.07 5.84
N SER A 8 3.50 6.41 5.18
CA SER A 8 3.79 5.29 4.28
C SER A 8 2.64 5.10 3.30
N GLY A 9 2.97 5.01 2.02
CA GLY A 9 1.97 4.96 0.97
C GLY A 9 1.09 6.22 0.96
N SER A 10 -0.23 6.02 0.97
CA SER A 10 -1.21 7.13 1.00
C SER A 10 -1.68 7.49 2.42
N TYR A 11 -1.06 6.92 3.47
CA TYR A 11 -1.55 7.03 4.83
C TYR A 11 -0.54 7.61 5.81
N SER A 12 -1.07 8.22 6.87
CA SER A 12 -0.36 8.59 8.07
C SER A 12 -0.74 7.66 9.23
N TYR A 13 0.27 7.12 9.88
CA TYR A 13 0.12 6.14 10.95
C TYR A 13 0.63 6.70 12.26
N LEU A 14 -0.14 6.47 13.33
CA LEU A 14 0.35 6.54 14.70
C LEU A 14 0.66 5.12 15.16
N ILE A 15 1.75 4.91 15.88
CA ILE A 15 2.16 3.59 16.34
C ILE A 15 2.65 3.63 17.77
N THR A 16 2.29 2.61 18.54
CA THR A 16 2.72 2.43 19.93
C THR A 16 2.85 0.95 20.28
N PHE A 17 3.53 0.65 21.37
CA PHE A 17 3.51 -0.68 21.97
C PHE A 17 2.21 -0.94 22.71
N LYS A 18 1.81 -2.22 22.73
CA LYS A 18 0.66 -2.68 23.51
C LYS A 18 0.94 -2.58 24.99
N GLU A 19 0.04 -1.92 25.73
CA GLU A 19 0.04 -1.82 27.19
C GLU A 19 -1.23 -2.48 27.75
N ASP A 20 -1.15 -3.00 28.96
CA ASP A 20 -2.31 -3.59 29.64
C ASP A 20 -3.33 -2.50 30.02
N LYS A 21 -4.60 -2.83 29.88
CA LYS A 21 -5.75 -2.00 30.31
C LYS A 21 -6.12 -0.79 29.46
N THR A 22 -5.44 -0.54 28.33
CA THR A 22 -5.79 0.58 27.45
C THR A 22 -6.89 0.20 26.48
N SER A 23 -7.93 1.03 26.35
CA SER A 23 -8.91 0.92 25.26
C SER A 23 -8.38 1.59 24.00
N TYR A 24 -7.78 0.80 23.11
CA TYR A 24 -7.16 1.33 21.89
C TYR A 24 -8.15 1.96 20.91
N LEU A 25 -9.41 1.55 20.92
CA LEU A 25 -10.43 2.20 20.09
C LEU A 25 -10.70 3.64 20.56
N ASN A 26 -10.84 3.86 21.88
CA ASN A 26 -11.02 5.20 22.44
C ASN A 26 -9.77 6.06 22.20
N LEU A 27 -8.60 5.46 22.39
CA LEU A 27 -7.32 6.11 22.12
C LEU A 27 -7.20 6.53 20.65
N ALA A 28 -7.54 5.65 19.70
CA ALA A 28 -7.54 5.93 18.27
C ALA A 28 -8.48 7.09 17.92
N SER A 29 -9.72 7.06 18.42
CA SER A 29 -10.70 8.13 18.21
C SER A 29 -10.19 9.50 18.69
N SER A 30 -9.44 9.54 19.78
CA SER A 30 -8.87 10.78 20.33
C SER A 30 -7.64 11.22 19.55
N LEU A 31 -6.68 10.32 19.30
CA LEU A 31 -5.39 10.65 18.72
C LEU A 31 -5.45 10.94 17.23
N LEU A 32 -6.29 10.21 16.47
CA LEU A 32 -6.41 10.36 15.02
C LEU A 32 -7.15 11.63 14.61
N ASN A 33 -7.86 12.27 15.53
CA ASN A 33 -8.54 13.52 15.29
C ASN A 33 -7.52 14.66 15.04
N SER A 34 -7.51 15.24 13.84
CA SER A 34 -6.57 16.30 13.46
C SER A 34 -6.76 17.63 14.20
N LYS A 35 -7.94 17.85 14.82
CA LYS A 35 -8.25 19.09 15.55
C LYS A 35 -7.96 19.02 17.04
N LYS A 36 -8.00 17.82 17.62
CA LYS A 36 -7.88 17.60 19.08
C LYS A 36 -6.73 16.67 19.45
N GLY A 37 -6.27 15.84 18.53
CA GLY A 37 -5.20 14.86 18.71
C GLY A 37 -3.97 15.18 17.85
N ILE A 38 -3.19 14.16 17.58
CA ILE A 38 -1.97 14.24 16.73
C ILE A 38 -2.35 14.28 15.24
N GLY A 39 -3.50 13.71 14.89
CA GLY A 39 -3.95 13.51 13.52
C GLY A 39 -3.24 12.34 12.83
N GLY A 40 -4.01 11.56 12.09
CA GLY A 40 -3.55 10.40 11.35
C GLY A 40 -4.73 9.61 10.80
N ASP A 41 -4.44 8.60 9.98
CA ASP A 41 -5.48 7.74 9.38
C ASP A 41 -5.68 6.49 10.23
N TYR A 42 -4.59 5.94 10.80
CA TYR A 42 -4.62 4.70 11.59
C TYR A 42 -3.74 4.78 12.83
N LEU A 43 -4.18 4.09 13.88
CA LEU A 43 -3.36 3.74 15.05
C LEU A 43 -2.95 2.27 14.96
N LEU A 44 -1.67 2.01 14.95
CA LEU A 44 -1.06 0.68 15.04
C LEU A 44 -0.65 0.41 16.48
N VAL A 45 -1.01 -0.77 16.98
CA VAL A 45 -0.64 -1.24 18.31
C VAL A 45 0.13 -2.54 18.16
N VAL A 46 1.37 -2.55 18.60
CA VAL A 46 2.29 -3.66 18.40
C VAL A 46 2.57 -4.35 19.73
N ASN A 47 2.31 -5.64 19.80
CA ASN A 47 2.77 -6.46 20.91
C ASN A 47 4.29 -6.66 20.80
N LYS A 48 5.03 -6.20 21.79
CA LYS A 48 6.51 -6.21 21.80
C LYS A 48 7.10 -7.63 21.72
N GLU A 49 6.44 -8.60 22.34
CA GLU A 49 6.93 -9.98 22.43
C GLU A 49 6.53 -10.80 21.21
N THR A 50 5.24 -10.81 20.88
CA THR A 50 4.68 -11.67 19.81
C THR A 50 4.78 -11.03 18.45
N LYS A 51 5.06 -9.72 18.35
CA LYS A 51 4.99 -8.92 17.11
C LYS A 51 3.62 -9.00 16.42
N GLU A 52 2.58 -9.24 17.22
CA GLU A 52 1.20 -9.15 16.74
C GLU A 52 0.79 -7.68 16.64
N ILE A 53 0.12 -7.34 15.55
CA ILE A 53 -0.36 -5.99 15.27
C ILE A 53 -1.87 -5.94 15.40
N GLU A 54 -2.35 -4.87 16.01
CA GLU A 54 -3.73 -4.42 15.90
C GLU A 54 -3.75 -3.06 15.22
N MET A 55 -4.72 -2.83 14.34
CA MET A 55 -4.90 -1.57 13.63
C MET A 55 -6.30 -1.01 13.87
N TYR A 56 -6.38 0.28 14.13
CA TYR A 56 -7.61 0.99 14.43
C TYR A 56 -7.72 2.24 13.57
N ASN A 57 -8.89 2.50 13.04
CA ASN A 57 -9.26 3.84 12.59
C ASN A 57 -10.00 4.59 13.72
N ASP A 58 -10.57 5.74 13.44
CA ASP A 58 -11.30 6.56 14.43
C ASP A 58 -12.63 5.95 14.89
N LYS A 59 -13.10 4.86 14.29
CA LYS A 59 -14.42 4.24 14.52
C LYS A 59 -14.36 2.78 14.94
N GLU A 60 -13.40 2.02 14.41
CA GLU A 60 -13.36 0.58 14.62
C GLU A 60 -11.94 -0.01 14.54
N LYS A 61 -11.81 -1.26 14.99
CA LYS A 61 -10.63 -2.08 14.73
C LYS A 61 -10.69 -2.59 13.30
N GLU A 62 -9.67 -2.29 12.53
CA GLU A 62 -9.57 -2.74 11.14
C GLU A 62 -9.44 -4.27 11.05
N LYS A 63 -10.12 -4.84 10.06
CA LYS A 63 -10.05 -6.27 9.76
C LYS A 63 -9.16 -6.58 8.58
N ASN A 64 -9.04 -5.63 7.68
CA ASN A 64 -8.27 -5.79 6.45
C ASN A 64 -6.83 -5.32 6.65
N TYR A 65 -5.92 -6.09 6.09
CA TYR A 65 -4.51 -5.77 6.03
C TYR A 65 -4.28 -4.64 5.03
N ILE A 66 -3.45 -3.66 5.43
CA ILE A 66 -2.97 -2.58 4.59
C ILE A 66 -1.45 -2.75 4.46
N PRO A 67 -0.90 -2.97 3.24
CA PRO A 67 0.51 -3.30 3.07
C PRO A 67 1.47 -2.25 3.65
N SER A 68 1.19 -0.96 3.48
CA SER A 68 2.02 0.13 4.03
C SER A 68 2.15 0.10 5.55
N SER A 69 1.20 -0.51 6.28
CA SER A 69 1.33 -0.68 7.72
C SER A 69 2.54 -1.54 8.11
N LEU A 70 2.93 -2.51 7.29
CA LEU A 70 4.11 -3.35 7.55
C LEU A 70 5.42 -2.59 7.41
N PHE A 71 5.50 -1.62 6.49
CA PHE A 71 6.66 -0.72 6.40
C PHE A 71 6.80 0.11 7.68
N VAL A 72 5.70 0.62 8.21
CA VAL A 72 5.67 1.39 9.46
C VAL A 72 6.09 0.53 10.65
N VAL A 73 5.50 -0.65 10.79
CA VAL A 73 5.84 -1.58 11.89
C VAL A 73 7.31 -2.01 11.82
N HIS A 74 7.83 -2.27 10.60
CA HIS A 74 9.25 -2.56 10.42
C HIS A 74 10.13 -1.42 10.95
N SER A 75 9.88 -0.19 10.51
CA SER A 75 10.66 0.98 10.91
C SER A 75 10.59 1.25 12.41
N PHE A 76 9.41 1.08 13.00
CA PHE A 76 9.19 1.21 14.45
C PHE A 76 9.96 0.15 15.24
N LEU A 77 9.82 -1.13 14.90
CA LEU A 77 10.53 -2.22 15.57
C LEU A 77 12.06 -2.08 15.45
N LYS A 78 12.54 -1.65 14.28
CA LYS A 78 13.96 -1.42 14.04
C LYS A 78 14.49 -0.26 14.89
N ARG A 79 13.76 0.86 14.97
CA ARG A 79 14.10 2.01 15.81
C ARG A 79 14.21 1.64 17.29
N HIS A 80 13.42 0.68 17.74
CA HIS A 80 13.44 0.16 19.12
C HIS A 80 14.37 -1.05 19.34
N ASN A 81 15.22 -1.41 18.37
CA ASN A 81 16.15 -2.53 18.42
C ASN A 81 15.47 -3.88 18.70
N LEU A 82 14.26 -4.10 18.15
CA LEU A 82 13.49 -5.33 18.32
C LEU A 82 13.58 -6.28 17.12
N ILE A 83 14.37 -5.94 16.12
CA ILE A 83 14.68 -6.76 14.95
C ILE A 83 16.19 -6.89 14.83
N GLU A 84 16.67 -8.10 15.01
CA GLU A 84 18.11 -8.44 14.90
C GLU A 84 18.40 -9.26 13.66
N GLU A 85 17.40 -10.00 13.16
CA GLU A 85 17.55 -10.91 12.02
C GLU A 85 17.04 -10.28 10.72
N PRO A 86 17.64 -10.62 9.55
CA PRO A 86 17.17 -10.13 8.27
C PRO A 86 15.79 -10.68 7.90
N PHE A 87 15.37 -11.80 8.46
CA PHE A 87 14.06 -12.41 8.25
C PHE A 87 13.30 -12.53 9.56
N TYR A 88 12.09 -12.01 9.59
CA TYR A 88 11.21 -12.13 10.74
C TYR A 88 9.74 -12.16 10.31
N LYS A 89 8.83 -12.36 11.26
CA LYS A 89 7.40 -12.49 10.99
C LYS A 89 6.63 -11.50 11.84
N ILE A 90 5.58 -10.95 11.23
CA ILE A 90 4.57 -10.13 11.90
C ILE A 90 3.23 -10.85 11.79
N SER A 91 2.43 -10.82 12.84
CA SER A 91 1.09 -11.39 12.85
C SER A 91 0.03 -10.29 12.85
N TYR A 92 -0.99 -10.44 12.01
CA TYR A 92 -2.15 -9.56 11.93
C TYR A 92 -3.41 -10.38 11.68
N ASN A 93 -4.43 -10.28 12.56
CA ASN A 93 -5.69 -11.02 12.45
C ASN A 93 -5.49 -12.52 12.16
N ASN A 94 -4.65 -13.20 12.94
CA ASN A 94 -4.30 -14.62 12.82
C ASN A 94 -3.61 -15.01 11.50
N LYS A 95 -3.19 -14.06 10.70
CA LYS A 95 -2.33 -14.28 9.53
C LYS A 95 -0.92 -13.85 9.84
N THR A 96 0.04 -14.56 9.27
CA THR A 96 1.46 -14.28 9.46
C THR A 96 2.07 -13.79 8.16
N TYR A 97 2.79 -12.68 8.22
CA TYR A 97 3.45 -12.02 7.10
C TYR A 97 4.96 -12.14 7.29
N PRO A 98 5.66 -12.89 6.43
CA PRO A 98 7.12 -12.92 6.44
C PRO A 98 7.66 -11.61 5.89
N LEU A 99 8.66 -11.04 6.55
CA LEU A 99 9.33 -9.81 6.15
C LEU A 99 10.82 -10.06 5.97
N HIS A 100 11.41 -9.46 4.95
CA HIS A 100 12.84 -9.47 4.71
C HIS A 100 13.41 -8.06 4.87
N CYS A 101 14.26 -7.87 5.86
CA CYS A 101 14.87 -6.59 6.21
C CYS A 101 16.10 -6.32 5.33
N LEU A 102 16.12 -5.21 4.64
CA LEU A 102 17.23 -4.72 3.82
C LEU A 102 17.67 -3.36 4.37
N GLU A 103 18.68 -3.31 5.20
CA GLU A 103 19.18 -2.08 5.83
C GLU A 103 18.10 -1.07 6.28
N ARG A 104 17.65 -0.19 5.37
CA ARG A 104 16.60 0.83 5.64
C ARG A 104 15.26 0.48 5.04
N ARG A 105 15.17 -0.55 4.22
CA ARG A 105 13.98 -0.97 3.49
C ARG A 105 13.54 -2.35 3.95
N VAL A 106 12.33 -2.71 3.63
CA VAL A 106 11.80 -4.04 3.91
C VAL A 106 11.01 -4.56 2.72
N VAL A 107 11.14 -5.85 2.46
CA VAL A 107 10.35 -6.57 1.47
C VAL A 107 9.13 -7.18 2.16
N ILE A 108 7.95 -6.87 1.65
CA ILE A 108 6.67 -7.36 2.15
C ILE A 108 5.95 -8.20 1.09
N PRO A 109 5.18 -9.22 1.47
CA PRO A 109 4.36 -9.98 0.53
C PRO A 109 3.06 -9.22 0.20
N LEU A 110 2.71 -9.17 -1.08
CA LEU A 110 1.40 -8.67 -1.55
C LEU A 110 0.43 -9.81 -1.88
N GLY A 111 0.93 -11.02 -2.06
CA GLY A 111 0.16 -12.19 -2.47
C GLY A 111 0.17 -12.45 -3.97
N GLY A 112 -0.67 -13.37 -4.43
CA GLY A 112 -0.75 -13.77 -5.83
C GLY A 112 -1.75 -12.93 -6.64
N ALA A 113 -1.38 -12.60 -7.88
CA ALA A 113 -2.28 -11.95 -8.83
C ALA A 113 -3.06 -12.98 -9.67
N SER A 114 -4.21 -12.56 -10.18
CA SER A 114 -5.01 -13.34 -11.12
C SER A 114 -5.56 -12.47 -12.25
N LEU A 115 -5.73 -13.06 -13.43
CA LEU A 115 -6.38 -12.36 -14.54
C LEU A 115 -7.89 -12.25 -14.28
N ILE A 116 -8.48 -11.13 -14.70
CA ILE A 116 -9.92 -10.90 -14.60
C ILE A 116 -10.59 -11.58 -15.80
N LYS A 117 -11.30 -12.69 -15.54
CA LYS A 117 -11.85 -13.57 -16.58
C LYS A 117 -12.73 -12.84 -17.59
N GLU A 118 -13.55 -11.90 -17.14
CA GLU A 118 -14.47 -11.12 -17.94
C GLU A 118 -13.76 -10.16 -18.90
N LEU A 119 -12.50 -9.85 -18.65
CA LEU A 119 -11.68 -8.91 -19.44
C LEU A 119 -10.52 -9.56 -20.18
N ILE A 120 -10.33 -10.90 -20.10
CA ILE A 120 -9.19 -11.58 -20.75
C ILE A 120 -9.15 -11.36 -22.27
N SER A 121 -10.32 -11.26 -22.92
CA SER A 121 -10.44 -11.05 -24.36
C SER A 121 -10.68 -9.60 -24.77
N ILE A 122 -10.71 -8.69 -23.80
CA ILE A 122 -10.96 -7.26 -24.03
C ILE A 122 -9.69 -6.52 -23.63
N ASP A 123 -9.00 -5.96 -24.62
CA ASP A 123 -7.75 -5.22 -24.43
C ASP A 123 -7.84 -3.76 -24.88
N GLU A 124 -9.01 -3.35 -25.38
CA GLU A 124 -9.25 -2.02 -25.93
C GLU A 124 -10.67 -1.52 -25.57
N ILE A 125 -10.78 -0.24 -25.26
CA ILE A 125 -12.05 0.49 -25.13
C ILE A 125 -12.03 1.74 -26.02
N GLU A 126 -13.21 2.28 -26.31
CA GLU A 126 -13.36 3.55 -27.02
C GLU A 126 -13.92 4.63 -26.09
N ILE A 127 -13.19 5.74 -25.97
CA ILE A 127 -13.58 6.93 -25.22
C ILE A 127 -13.48 8.14 -26.13
N GLN A 128 -14.57 8.84 -26.38
CA GLN A 128 -14.63 10.03 -27.24
C GLN A 128 -14.04 9.79 -28.64
N GLY A 129 -14.25 8.60 -29.21
CA GLY A 129 -13.69 8.21 -30.52
C GLY A 129 -12.22 7.78 -30.49
N HIS A 130 -11.56 7.81 -29.34
CA HIS A 130 -10.22 7.31 -29.15
C HIS A 130 -10.21 5.87 -28.66
N LYS A 131 -9.46 5.00 -29.35
CA LYS A 131 -9.22 3.62 -28.95
C LYS A 131 -8.05 3.57 -27.99
N ILE A 132 -8.32 3.01 -26.80
CA ILE A 132 -7.37 2.97 -25.70
C ILE A 132 -7.12 1.52 -25.32
N LYS A 133 -5.87 1.08 -25.41
CA LYS A 133 -5.45 -0.26 -24.98
C LYS A 133 -5.20 -0.28 -23.48
N PHE A 134 -5.60 -1.36 -22.84
CA PHE A 134 -5.37 -1.59 -21.42
C PHE A 134 -5.07 -3.06 -21.13
N SER A 135 -4.53 -3.29 -19.96
CA SER A 135 -4.41 -4.62 -19.36
C SER A 135 -5.11 -4.65 -18.03
N SER A 136 -5.58 -5.80 -17.61
CA SER A 136 -6.31 -5.93 -16.36
C SER A 136 -5.91 -7.15 -15.55
N LEU A 137 -5.85 -6.99 -14.24
CA LEU A 137 -5.62 -8.09 -13.31
C LEU A 137 -6.31 -7.81 -11.97
N PHE A 138 -6.37 -8.83 -11.14
CA PHE A 138 -6.82 -8.74 -9.75
C PHE A 138 -5.66 -9.05 -8.81
N LEU A 139 -5.31 -8.08 -7.96
CA LEU A 139 -4.41 -8.25 -6.83
C LEU A 139 -5.02 -7.54 -5.63
N ASN A 140 -5.79 -8.27 -4.82
CA ASN A 140 -6.62 -7.75 -3.74
C ASN A 140 -7.77 -6.81 -4.19
N GLU A 141 -7.54 -6.05 -5.25
CA GLU A 141 -8.55 -5.20 -5.93
C GLU A 141 -8.38 -5.30 -7.45
N PRO A 142 -9.44 -5.01 -8.23
CA PRO A 142 -9.34 -5.02 -9.69
C PRO A 142 -8.55 -3.80 -10.19
N LEU A 143 -7.58 -4.06 -11.06
CA LEU A 143 -6.64 -3.07 -11.58
C LEU A 143 -6.71 -2.98 -13.11
N LEU A 144 -6.74 -1.76 -13.62
CA LEU A 144 -6.50 -1.43 -15.03
C LEU A 144 -5.11 -0.82 -15.16
N VAL A 145 -4.33 -1.31 -16.11
CA VAL A 145 -2.97 -0.83 -16.37
C VAL A 145 -2.89 -0.28 -17.79
N PHE A 146 -2.37 0.92 -17.90
CA PHE A 146 -2.11 1.65 -19.13
C PHE A 146 -0.63 2.00 -19.25
N TYR A 147 -0.13 2.08 -20.47
CA TYR A 147 1.27 2.43 -20.73
C TYR A 147 1.33 3.72 -21.52
N GLU A 148 2.05 4.71 -21.00
CA GLU A 148 2.20 6.03 -21.59
C GLU A 148 3.65 6.53 -21.43
N ASP A 149 4.20 7.15 -22.44
CA ASP A 149 5.57 7.71 -22.35
C ASP A 149 5.59 8.94 -21.42
N ASP A 150 4.62 9.84 -21.59
CA ASP A 150 4.38 10.97 -20.69
C ASP A 150 3.02 10.84 -20.04
N ILE A 151 3.02 10.46 -18.76
CA ILE A 151 1.81 10.16 -17.99
C ILE A 151 0.88 11.38 -17.94
N TYR A 152 1.40 12.54 -17.58
CA TYR A 152 0.58 13.70 -17.25
C TYR A 152 0.00 14.44 -18.47
N SER A 153 0.60 14.27 -19.65
CA SER A 153 0.06 14.79 -20.89
C SER A 153 -0.82 13.78 -21.65
N SER A 154 -0.87 12.52 -21.19
CA SER A 154 -1.58 11.44 -21.86
C SER A 154 -3.10 11.62 -21.88
N PHE A 155 -3.73 11.03 -22.89
CA PHE A 155 -5.19 10.97 -22.98
C PHE A 155 -5.79 10.23 -21.78
N VAL A 156 -5.17 9.13 -21.37
CA VAL A 156 -5.63 8.29 -20.23
C VAL A 156 -5.66 9.10 -18.94
N PHE A 157 -4.61 9.86 -18.66
CA PHE A 157 -4.56 10.70 -17.44
C PHE A 157 -5.65 11.77 -17.45
N ASN A 158 -5.88 12.42 -18.59
CA ASN A 158 -6.85 13.50 -18.71
C ASN A 158 -8.31 13.00 -18.66
N HIS A 159 -8.56 11.74 -19.05
CA HIS A 159 -9.91 11.14 -19.09
C HIS A 159 -10.10 9.98 -18.10
N LYS A 160 -9.30 9.89 -17.04
CA LYS A 160 -9.30 8.79 -16.07
C LYS A 160 -10.67 8.53 -15.42
N GLU A 161 -11.42 9.58 -15.12
CA GLU A 161 -12.77 9.45 -14.53
C GLU A 161 -13.76 8.87 -15.53
N GLU A 162 -13.70 9.32 -16.78
CA GLU A 162 -14.55 8.81 -17.86
C GLU A 162 -14.22 7.35 -18.18
N ILE A 163 -12.92 6.99 -18.21
CA ILE A 163 -12.47 5.62 -18.38
C ILE A 163 -13.05 4.72 -17.27
N LEU A 164 -12.91 5.11 -16.01
CA LEU A 164 -13.41 4.30 -14.90
C LEU A 164 -14.93 4.21 -14.87
N SER A 165 -15.65 5.22 -15.35
CA SER A 165 -17.11 5.21 -15.46
C SER A 165 -17.64 4.39 -16.63
N HIS A 166 -16.77 3.92 -17.53
CA HIS A 166 -17.15 3.07 -18.65
C HIS A 166 -17.96 1.84 -18.19
N PRO A 167 -19.02 1.41 -18.92
CA PRO A 167 -19.89 0.30 -18.51
C PRO A 167 -19.20 -1.00 -18.17
N LEU A 168 -18.03 -1.28 -18.79
CA LEU A 168 -17.21 -2.44 -18.46
C LEU A 168 -16.59 -2.38 -17.06
N PHE A 169 -16.27 -1.19 -16.57
CA PHE A 169 -15.51 -1.03 -15.32
C PHE A 169 -16.40 -0.61 -14.14
N LYS A 170 -17.45 0.18 -14.39
CA LYS A 170 -18.47 0.59 -13.40
C LYS A 170 -17.89 1.20 -12.11
N ASN A 171 -16.81 1.98 -12.22
CA ASN A 171 -16.08 2.60 -11.11
C ASN A 171 -15.54 1.62 -10.03
N LYS A 172 -15.34 0.34 -10.39
CA LYS A 172 -14.86 -0.68 -9.44
C LYS A 172 -13.36 -0.94 -9.53
N PHE A 173 -12.69 -0.33 -10.50
CA PHE A 173 -11.28 -0.56 -10.77
C PHE A 173 -10.41 0.54 -10.18
N CYS A 174 -9.22 0.17 -9.76
CA CYS A 174 -8.07 1.05 -9.63
C CYS A 174 -7.45 1.26 -11.01
N LEU A 175 -6.95 2.45 -11.29
CA LEU A 175 -6.26 2.78 -12.53
C LEU A 175 -4.78 3.02 -12.25
N CYS A 176 -3.91 2.37 -13.01
CA CYS A 176 -2.47 2.49 -12.94
C CYS A 176 -1.94 2.87 -14.33
N ILE A 177 -1.26 4.01 -14.43
CA ILE A 177 -0.58 4.45 -15.66
C ILE A 177 0.91 4.33 -15.43
N ILE A 178 1.61 3.59 -16.28
CA ILE A 178 3.04 3.31 -16.14
C ILE A 178 3.78 3.90 -17.35
N SER A 179 4.83 4.65 -17.05
CA SER A 179 5.85 5.01 -18.03
C SER A 179 7.05 4.07 -17.86
N LEU A 180 7.26 3.19 -18.82
CA LEU A 180 8.39 2.26 -18.80
C LEU A 180 9.72 2.95 -19.04
N THR A 181 9.73 4.08 -19.75
CA THR A 181 10.92 4.86 -20.07
C THR A 181 11.45 5.66 -18.88
N SER A 182 10.55 6.23 -18.06
CA SER A 182 10.90 7.02 -16.87
C SER A 182 10.76 6.24 -15.56
N GLU A 183 10.31 4.99 -15.60
CA GLU A 183 10.01 4.14 -14.44
C GLU A 183 9.03 4.80 -13.45
N LYS A 184 8.18 5.70 -13.94
CA LYS A 184 7.18 6.40 -13.14
C LYS A 184 5.82 5.73 -13.23
N VAL A 185 5.06 5.87 -12.15
CA VAL A 185 3.69 5.38 -12.10
C VAL A 185 2.76 6.45 -11.52
N TYR A 186 1.56 6.51 -12.08
CA TYR A 186 0.43 7.25 -11.52
C TYR A 186 -0.69 6.30 -11.17
N ILE A 187 -1.24 6.43 -9.98
CA ILE A 187 -2.28 5.55 -9.45
C ILE A 187 -3.51 6.40 -9.08
N TYR A 188 -4.68 5.94 -9.48
CA TYR A 188 -5.94 6.62 -9.24
C TYR A 188 -7.04 5.66 -8.78
N ASN A 189 -7.94 6.15 -7.91
CA ASN A 189 -9.11 5.44 -7.38
C ASN A 189 -8.78 4.25 -6.47
N THR A 190 -7.65 4.29 -5.77
CA THR A 190 -7.36 3.38 -4.64
C THR A 190 -6.67 4.13 -3.51
N LYS A 191 -6.76 3.57 -2.32
CA LYS A 191 -5.95 3.94 -1.17
C LYS A 191 -4.80 2.96 -0.93
N ASN A 192 -4.88 1.75 -1.49
CA ASN A 192 -3.86 0.70 -1.32
C ASN A 192 -2.91 0.71 -2.52
N ILE A 193 -2.08 1.73 -2.59
CA ILE A 193 -1.16 1.95 -3.72
C ILE A 193 -0.20 0.79 -3.93
N GLU A 194 0.14 0.08 -2.86
CA GLU A 194 1.08 -1.04 -2.89
C GLU A 194 0.57 -2.19 -3.77
N PHE A 195 -0.74 -2.49 -3.72
CA PHE A 195 -1.34 -3.47 -4.61
C PHE A 195 -1.35 -3.02 -6.08
N ALA A 196 -1.59 -1.73 -6.32
CA ALA A 196 -1.54 -1.17 -7.67
C ALA A 196 -0.10 -1.16 -8.22
N LEU A 197 0.91 -0.83 -7.41
CA LEU A 197 2.33 -0.93 -7.76
C LEU A 197 2.73 -2.36 -8.11
N GLY A 198 2.43 -3.29 -7.21
CA GLY A 198 2.74 -4.71 -7.40
C GLY A 198 2.05 -5.31 -8.62
N GLY A 199 0.75 -5.05 -8.77
CA GLY A 199 -0.04 -5.51 -9.90
C GLY A 199 0.39 -4.90 -11.22
N GLY A 200 0.64 -3.59 -11.26
CA GLY A 200 1.14 -2.89 -12.43
C GLY A 200 2.48 -3.42 -12.92
N ALA A 201 3.44 -3.62 -12.02
CA ALA A 201 4.72 -4.20 -12.38
C ALA A 201 4.61 -5.66 -12.83
N TYR A 202 3.76 -6.45 -12.17
CA TYR A 202 3.55 -7.86 -12.52
C TYR A 202 2.93 -8.02 -13.92
N ILE A 203 1.91 -7.23 -14.26
CA ILE A 203 1.34 -7.28 -15.61
C ILE A 203 2.34 -6.78 -16.66
N SER A 204 3.17 -5.79 -16.32
CA SER A 204 4.24 -5.30 -17.20
C SER A 204 5.27 -6.40 -17.48
N TYR A 205 5.61 -7.23 -16.48
CA TYR A 205 6.43 -8.41 -16.68
C TYR A 205 5.78 -9.41 -17.65
N LEU A 206 4.48 -9.67 -17.50
CA LEU A 206 3.78 -10.65 -18.34
C LEU A 206 3.64 -10.23 -19.82
N ILE A 207 3.42 -8.95 -20.08
CA ILE A 207 3.05 -8.47 -21.44
C ILE A 207 4.07 -7.56 -22.10
N ALA A 208 4.80 -6.75 -21.33
CA ALA A 208 5.80 -5.82 -21.86
C ALA A 208 7.23 -6.39 -21.85
N SER A 209 7.38 -7.67 -21.44
CA SER A 209 8.67 -8.38 -21.39
C SER A 209 9.74 -7.66 -20.55
N ILE A 210 9.33 -6.90 -19.55
CA ILE A 210 10.26 -6.37 -18.55
C ILE A 210 10.71 -7.47 -17.60
N ASN A 211 11.92 -7.35 -17.07
CA ASN A 211 12.43 -8.28 -16.08
C ASN A 211 12.03 -7.87 -14.67
N LEU A 212 11.78 -8.85 -13.80
CA LEU A 212 11.73 -8.64 -12.36
C LEU A 212 13.09 -8.99 -11.73
N PRO A 213 13.55 -8.28 -10.70
CA PRO A 213 12.87 -7.17 -10.02
C PRO A 213 12.78 -5.90 -10.87
N PHE A 214 11.67 -5.18 -10.76
CA PHE A 214 11.37 -3.95 -11.49
C PHE A 214 11.18 -2.78 -10.53
N SER A 215 11.80 -1.65 -10.84
CA SER A 215 11.73 -0.42 -10.05
C SER A 215 10.66 0.52 -10.58
N LEU A 216 9.86 1.08 -9.68
CA LEU A 216 8.87 2.11 -10.01
C LEU A 216 8.96 3.27 -9.02
N TYR A 217 8.84 4.49 -9.53
CA TYR A 217 8.74 5.71 -8.73
C TYR A 217 7.28 6.14 -8.62
N TYR A 218 6.79 6.23 -7.38
CA TYR A 218 5.49 6.80 -7.05
C TYR A 218 5.69 7.96 -6.06
N ASN A 219 5.27 9.18 -6.42
CA ASN A 219 5.48 10.39 -5.62
C ASN A 219 6.94 10.56 -5.16
N ASP A 220 7.88 10.35 -6.08
CA ASP A 220 9.34 10.40 -5.87
C ASP A 220 9.90 9.36 -4.89
N GLU A 221 9.07 8.44 -4.41
CA GLU A 221 9.52 7.28 -3.63
C GLU A 221 9.78 6.07 -4.55
N LEU A 222 10.91 5.41 -4.34
CA LEU A 222 11.31 4.22 -5.08
C LEU A 222 10.69 2.98 -4.44
N TYR A 223 10.03 2.18 -5.25
CA TYR A 223 9.56 0.83 -4.91
C TYR A 223 10.20 -0.19 -5.84
N VAL A 224 10.58 -1.36 -5.30
CA VAL A 224 11.10 -2.46 -6.10
C VAL A 224 10.15 -3.65 -5.99
N ILE A 225 9.69 -4.13 -7.13
CA ILE A 225 8.74 -5.23 -7.20
C ILE A 225 9.45 -6.48 -7.70
N SER A 226 9.26 -7.59 -6.99
CA SER A 226 9.75 -8.91 -7.38
C SER A 226 8.62 -9.93 -7.35
N ASN A 227 8.86 -11.09 -7.97
CA ASN A 227 7.92 -12.20 -8.00
C ASN A 227 8.64 -13.51 -7.73
N GLU A 228 8.07 -14.33 -6.85
CA GLU A 228 8.55 -15.67 -6.55
C GLU A 228 7.35 -16.62 -6.45
N GLU A 229 7.33 -17.68 -7.24
CA GLU A 229 6.26 -18.68 -7.25
C GLU A 229 4.83 -18.11 -7.34
N ASN A 230 4.63 -17.10 -8.20
CA ASN A 230 3.38 -16.34 -8.36
C ASN A 230 2.99 -15.45 -7.17
N ASN A 231 3.84 -15.30 -6.16
CA ASN A 231 3.65 -14.31 -5.13
C ASN A 231 4.42 -13.03 -5.48
N ILE A 232 3.75 -11.92 -5.38
CA ILE A 232 4.32 -10.61 -5.63
C ILE A 232 4.84 -10.05 -4.31
N TYR A 233 6.05 -9.51 -4.35
CA TYR A 233 6.71 -8.87 -3.23
C TYR A 233 7.00 -7.42 -3.56
N LEU A 234 6.87 -6.56 -2.58
CA LEU A 234 7.15 -5.13 -2.69
C LEU A 234 8.22 -4.75 -1.67
N GLU A 235 9.28 -4.16 -2.16
CA GLU A 235 10.29 -3.51 -1.34
C GLU A 235 10.00 -2.02 -1.23
N GLY A 236 9.96 -1.53 -0.01
CA GLY A 236 9.68 -0.13 0.28
C GLY A 236 10.16 0.28 1.66
N GLN A 237 9.74 1.46 2.09
CA GLN A 237 10.07 2.03 3.39
C GLN A 237 8.93 2.92 3.89
N SER A 238 9.00 3.32 5.15
CA SER A 238 8.17 4.40 5.72
C SER A 238 9.03 5.56 6.18
N SER A 239 8.43 6.74 6.26
CA SER A 239 9.09 7.96 6.71
C SER A 239 8.64 8.28 8.14
N PHE A 240 9.62 8.32 9.08
CA PHE A 240 9.38 8.80 10.45
C PHE A 240 9.11 10.31 10.42
N VAL A 241 8.10 10.75 11.16
CA VAL A 241 7.70 12.16 11.27
C VAL A 241 8.10 12.73 12.62
N CYS A 242 7.57 12.16 13.70
CA CYS A 242 7.82 12.64 15.06
C CYS A 242 7.47 11.56 16.11
N ASP A 243 7.91 11.78 17.31
CA ASP A 243 7.43 11.11 18.51
C ASP A 243 6.66 12.07 19.40
N CYS A 244 5.70 11.55 20.15
CA CYS A 244 4.84 12.28 21.05
C CYS A 244 4.64 11.50 22.34
N THR A 245 4.66 12.18 23.47
CA THR A 245 4.27 11.59 24.73
C THR A 245 2.80 11.91 25.01
N PHE A 246 2.01 10.88 25.18
CA PHE A 246 0.59 11.00 25.49
C PHE A 246 0.35 10.77 26.99
N PHE A 247 -0.36 11.72 27.63
CA PHE A 247 -0.74 11.64 29.03
C PHE A 247 -2.22 11.27 29.14
N GLU A 248 -2.54 10.17 29.83
CA GLU A 248 -3.90 9.61 29.94
C GLU A 248 -4.88 10.49 30.71
N GLU A 249 -4.40 11.51 31.41
CA GLU A 249 -5.24 12.40 32.24
C GLU A 249 -6.23 13.27 31.43
N TYR A 250 -6.22 13.16 30.11
CA TYR A 250 -7.01 13.99 29.18
C TYR A 250 -7.98 13.20 28.29
N ILE A 251 -8.33 11.95 28.64
CA ILE A 251 -9.34 11.15 27.92
C ILE A 251 -10.66 11.14 28.69
#